data_f89807c9ae89a0213ac7e55a819fa24c
#
_entry.id   f89807c9ae89a0213ac7e55a819fa24c
#
_cell.length_a   1.000
_cell.length_b   1.000
_cell.length_c   1.000
_cell.angle_alpha   90.00
_cell.angle_beta   90.00
_cell.angle_gamma   90.00
#
_symmetry.space_group_name_H-M   'P 1'
#
loop_
_entity.id
_entity.type
_entity.pdbx_description
1 polymer ?
#
loop_
_entity_poly.entity_id
_entity_poly.type
_entity_poly.pdbx_seq_one_letter_code
_entity_poly.pdbx_strand_id
1 'polypeptide(L)'
;MNLTFPRVILVALLLTVASQGALAGTIKAINHTRWAINAFSVDGQSGIDIIGPYQGGGGGCCYQVPAKWRPGMTVKVNWETGVAFASDVPDIPEPERPDTSRMSEKEYYQSWQSYSNEIQEWYKKINALGGHHSFLVSVPDYTGQETCGITVHFLPCDRAKVTTSCANYGSPGYPIKEPIKMMEPKLCPR
;
A
#
# COMPACT_ATOMS: atom_id res chain seq x y z
N MET A 1 17.39 28.93 63.33
CA MET A 1 17.51 29.07 61.87
C MET A 1 17.67 27.68 61.27
N ASN A 2 16.56 27.04 60.87
CA ASN A 2 16.59 25.66 60.37
C ASN A 2 16.57 25.67 58.85
N LEU A 3 17.64 25.19 58.23
CA LEU A 3 17.75 25.00 56.80
C LEU A 3 17.03 23.70 56.42
N THR A 4 15.91 23.83 55.77
CA THR A 4 15.18 22.73 55.08
C THR A 4 15.31 22.90 53.57
N PHE A 5 16.49 22.48 53.04
CA PHE A 5 16.69 22.27 51.62
C PHE A 5 17.60 21.07 51.43
N PRO A 6 17.10 19.88 51.10
CA PRO A 6 17.41 19.23 49.80
C PRO A 6 16.40 18.20 49.30
N ARG A 7 15.11 18.29 49.62
CA ARG A 7 14.15 17.25 49.15
C ARG A 7 13.50 17.52 47.76
N VAL A 8 13.63 18.71 47.24
CA VAL A 8 12.98 19.08 45.95
C VAL A 8 13.83 18.73 44.72
N ILE A 9 15.16 18.60 44.88
CA ILE A 9 16.08 18.34 43.74
C ILE A 9 16.04 16.86 43.30
N LEU A 10 15.68 15.94 44.19
CA LEU A 10 15.71 14.49 43.88
C LEU A 10 14.51 14.03 43.04
N VAL A 11 13.39 14.78 43.01
CA VAL A 11 12.20 14.43 42.25
C VAL A 11 12.29 14.92 40.79
N ALA A 12 13.05 15.98 40.53
CA ALA A 12 13.23 16.51 39.18
C ALA A 12 14.17 15.64 38.29
N LEU A 13 15.04 14.79 38.92
CA LEU A 13 16.00 13.96 38.18
C LEU A 13 15.42 12.62 37.72
N LEU A 14 14.27 12.20 38.22
CA LEU A 14 13.61 10.92 37.91
C LEU A 14 12.61 11.01 36.71
N LEU A 15 12.35 12.18 36.17
CA LEU A 15 11.41 12.40 35.05
C LEU A 15 12.09 12.48 33.67
N THR A 16 13.42 12.31 33.59
CA THR A 16 14.14 12.37 32.29
C THR A 16 14.44 11.01 31.67
N VAL A 17 13.84 9.93 32.17
CA VAL A 17 14.10 8.59 31.62
C VAL A 17 12.97 8.13 30.79
N ALA A 18 13.26 7.98 29.51
CA ALA A 18 12.56 7.19 28.49
C ALA A 18 11.50 7.90 27.64
N SER A 19 11.85 8.98 26.99
CA SER A 19 11.38 9.14 25.61
C SER A 19 12.40 8.49 24.68
N GLN A 20 12.46 7.16 24.65
CA GLN A 20 13.00 6.46 23.49
C GLN A 20 12.00 6.77 22.37
N GLY A 21 12.30 7.81 21.60
CA GLY A 21 11.53 8.14 20.42
C GLY A 21 11.51 6.90 19.52
N ALA A 22 10.39 6.20 19.48
CA ALA A 22 10.13 5.24 18.45
C ALA A 22 10.22 6.01 17.14
N LEU A 23 11.27 5.80 16.36
CA LEU A 23 11.40 6.38 15.03
C LEU A 23 10.26 5.78 14.21
N ALA A 24 9.25 6.61 13.93
CA ALA A 24 8.15 6.23 13.09
C ALA A 24 8.69 6.05 11.67
N GLY A 25 8.62 4.84 11.16
CA GLY A 25 9.05 4.51 9.81
C GLY A 25 7.95 4.76 8.77
N THR A 26 8.27 4.54 7.52
CA THR A 26 7.34 4.71 6.39
C THR A 26 6.57 3.43 6.12
N ILE A 27 5.37 3.57 5.53
CA ILE A 27 4.63 2.49 4.89
C ILE A 27 4.94 2.53 3.40
N LYS A 28 5.57 1.49 2.88
CA LYS A 28 5.91 1.34 1.46
C LYS A 28 5.27 0.09 0.90
N ALA A 29 5.19 0.00 -0.41
CA ALA A 29 4.77 -1.22 -1.07
C ALA A 29 5.55 -1.48 -2.36
N ILE A 30 5.59 -2.76 -2.74
CA ILE A 30 6.08 -3.26 -4.02
C ILE A 30 4.96 -4.13 -4.61
N ASN A 31 4.50 -3.75 -5.78
CA ASN A 31 3.49 -4.49 -6.50
C ASN A 31 4.14 -5.38 -7.56
N HIS A 32 4.04 -6.69 -7.38
CA HIS A 32 4.59 -7.70 -8.30
C HIS A 32 3.57 -8.20 -9.31
N THR A 33 2.35 -7.66 -9.29
CA THR A 33 1.22 -8.13 -10.09
C THR A 33 0.92 -7.21 -11.27
N ARG A 34 0.08 -7.67 -12.20
CA ARG A 34 -0.44 -6.88 -13.31
C ARG A 34 -1.56 -5.91 -12.91
N TRP A 35 -2.13 -6.07 -11.72
CA TRP A 35 -3.21 -5.23 -11.21
C TRP A 35 -2.66 -3.93 -10.61
N ALA A 36 -3.38 -2.84 -10.71
CA ALA A 36 -3.11 -1.69 -9.87
C ALA A 36 -3.51 -1.99 -8.42
N ILE A 37 -2.79 -1.42 -7.46
CA ILE A 37 -3.21 -1.35 -6.06
C ILE A 37 -3.78 0.05 -5.86
N ASN A 38 -5.09 0.17 -5.84
CA ASN A 38 -5.80 1.45 -5.76
C ASN A 38 -5.70 2.07 -4.37
N ALA A 39 -5.67 1.23 -3.34
CA ALA A 39 -5.50 1.63 -1.95
C ALA A 39 -4.91 0.47 -1.16
N PHE A 40 -4.18 0.76 -0.11
CA PHE A 40 -3.77 -0.24 0.87
C PHE A 40 -3.55 0.36 2.26
N SER A 41 -3.63 -0.48 3.26
CA SER A 41 -3.32 -0.11 4.65
C SER A 41 -2.66 -1.27 5.39
N VAL A 42 -1.89 -0.91 6.42
CA VAL A 42 -1.29 -1.84 7.37
C VAL A 42 -1.74 -1.46 8.76
N ASP A 43 -2.41 -2.38 9.46
CA ASP A 43 -3.02 -2.16 10.79
C ASP A 43 -3.91 -0.89 10.83
N GLY A 44 -4.59 -0.59 9.72
CA GLY A 44 -5.45 0.58 9.57
C GLY A 44 -4.75 1.87 9.18
N GLN A 45 -3.42 1.89 9.09
CA GLN A 45 -2.67 3.05 8.61
C GLN A 45 -2.49 3.00 7.10
N SER A 46 -2.88 4.07 6.40
CA SER A 46 -2.87 4.14 4.93
C SER A 46 -1.46 4.20 4.35
N GLY A 47 -1.25 3.49 3.25
CA GLY A 47 -0.04 3.59 2.42
C GLY A 47 0.00 4.78 1.46
N ILE A 48 -1.06 5.56 1.36
CA ILE A 48 -1.25 6.84 0.63
C ILE A 48 -1.34 6.72 -0.89
N ASP A 49 -0.42 6.05 -1.59
CA ASP A 49 -0.36 6.09 -3.06
C ASP A 49 -1.12 4.94 -3.74
N ILE A 50 -1.61 5.22 -4.96
CA ILE A 50 -1.96 4.18 -5.94
C ILE A 50 -0.65 3.63 -6.50
N ILE A 51 -0.52 2.30 -6.56
CA ILE A 51 0.68 1.64 -7.05
C ILE A 51 0.35 0.88 -8.33
N GLY A 52 0.96 1.31 -9.42
CA GLY A 52 0.79 0.65 -10.72
C GLY A 52 1.36 -0.77 -10.76
N PRO A 53 1.07 -1.52 -11.83
CA PRO A 53 1.63 -2.84 -12.05
C PRO A 53 3.16 -2.82 -12.04
N TYR A 54 3.75 -3.80 -11.35
CA TYR A 54 5.20 -4.00 -11.33
C TYR A 54 6.01 -2.79 -10.87
N GLN A 55 5.47 -2.04 -9.91
CA GLN A 55 6.07 -0.81 -9.40
C GLN A 55 6.19 -0.83 -7.89
N GLY A 56 7.07 0.02 -7.37
CA GLY A 56 7.12 0.40 -5.97
C GLY A 56 6.45 1.74 -5.76
N GLY A 57 5.92 1.94 -4.57
CA GLY A 57 5.28 3.18 -4.18
C GLY A 57 4.97 3.21 -2.69
N GLY A 58 4.03 4.05 -2.32
CA GLY A 58 3.69 4.31 -0.95
C GLY A 58 4.49 5.49 -0.41
N GLY A 59 4.16 5.95 0.73
CA GLY A 59 4.73 7.13 1.38
C GLY A 59 3.98 7.47 2.65
N GLY A 60 3.14 6.52 3.10
CA GLY A 60 2.44 6.64 4.38
C GLY A 60 3.43 6.86 5.50
N CYS A 61 3.18 7.91 6.30
CA CYS A 61 4.00 8.19 7.47
C CYS A 61 3.57 7.30 8.64
N CYS A 62 4.55 7.11 9.49
CA CYS A 62 4.41 6.93 10.91
C CYS A 62 4.01 5.52 11.36
N TYR A 63 4.36 4.47 10.60
CA TYR A 63 4.24 3.10 11.07
C TYR A 63 5.30 2.82 12.15
N GLN A 64 4.84 2.45 13.32
CA GLN A 64 5.71 2.09 14.43
C GLN A 64 5.92 0.57 14.48
N VAL A 65 7.09 0.13 14.04
CA VAL A 65 7.49 -1.26 14.24
C VAL A 65 7.72 -1.49 15.74
N PRO A 66 7.11 -2.53 16.35
CA PRO A 66 7.39 -2.85 17.76
C PRO A 66 8.89 -3.00 18.01
N ALA A 67 9.38 -2.47 19.14
CA ALA A 67 10.82 -2.49 19.47
C ALA A 67 11.43 -3.90 19.58
N LYS A 68 10.60 -4.91 19.83
CA LYS A 68 11.02 -6.32 19.93
C LYS A 68 10.12 -7.22 19.11
N TRP A 69 10.72 -7.99 18.24
CA TRP A 69 10.01 -9.06 17.55
C TRP A 69 9.60 -10.18 18.50
N ARG A 70 8.52 -10.83 18.23
CA ARG A 70 8.02 -12.03 18.94
C ARG A 70 7.51 -13.06 17.95
N PRO A 71 7.72 -14.36 18.18
CA PRO A 71 7.13 -15.41 17.35
C PRO A 71 5.62 -15.23 17.18
N GLY A 72 5.13 -15.43 15.97
CA GLY A 72 3.71 -15.28 15.64
C GLY A 72 3.22 -13.84 15.42
N MET A 73 4.10 -12.85 15.38
CA MET A 73 3.71 -11.49 15.01
C MET A 73 3.12 -11.45 13.62
N THR A 74 1.97 -10.79 13.48
CA THR A 74 1.30 -10.52 12.23
C THR A 74 0.90 -9.06 12.14
N VAL A 75 0.70 -8.57 10.92
CA VAL A 75 0.05 -7.31 10.62
C VAL A 75 -1.17 -7.55 9.74
N LYS A 76 -2.20 -6.75 9.91
CA LYS A 76 -3.38 -6.80 9.04
C LYS A 76 -3.12 -5.92 7.83
N VAL A 77 -3.01 -6.54 6.66
CA VAL A 77 -2.89 -5.83 5.38
C VAL A 77 -4.24 -5.86 4.68
N ASN A 78 -4.78 -4.68 4.39
CA ASN A 78 -5.95 -4.53 3.53
C ASN A 78 -5.51 -3.83 2.25
N TRP A 79 -6.04 -4.27 1.11
CA TRP A 79 -5.80 -3.58 -0.15
C TRP A 79 -6.94 -3.76 -1.13
N GLU A 80 -6.97 -2.87 -2.09
CA GLU A 80 -7.91 -2.90 -3.20
C GLU A 80 -7.14 -3.01 -4.51
N THR A 81 -7.50 -3.98 -5.34
CA THR A 81 -6.96 -4.15 -6.68
C THR A 81 -7.88 -3.54 -7.71
N GLY A 82 -7.32 -3.09 -8.85
CA GLY A 82 -8.07 -2.59 -9.99
C GLY A 82 -7.35 -2.81 -11.30
N VAL A 83 -8.05 -2.54 -12.40
CA VAL A 83 -7.47 -2.56 -13.75
C VAL A 83 -6.57 -1.33 -13.90
N ALA A 84 -5.32 -1.55 -14.29
CA ALA A 84 -4.36 -0.46 -14.46
C ALA A 84 -4.49 0.23 -15.83
N PHE A 85 -4.69 -0.56 -16.88
CA PHE A 85 -4.79 -0.06 -18.25
C PHE A 85 -5.96 -0.71 -18.98
N ALA A 86 -6.70 0.06 -19.78
CA ALA A 86 -7.81 -0.46 -20.60
C ALA A 86 -7.36 -1.60 -21.54
N SER A 87 -6.11 -1.55 -22.00
CA SER A 87 -5.51 -2.61 -22.82
C SER A 87 -5.37 -3.97 -22.13
N ASP A 88 -5.41 -4.01 -20.79
CA ASP A 88 -5.31 -5.26 -20.03
C ASP A 88 -6.61 -6.06 -20.05
N VAL A 89 -7.69 -5.44 -20.52
CA VAL A 89 -9.05 -5.99 -20.57
C VAL A 89 -9.68 -5.76 -21.96
N PRO A 90 -9.11 -6.33 -23.03
CA PRO A 90 -9.55 -6.08 -24.41
C PRO A 90 -11.02 -6.46 -24.68
N ASP A 91 -11.58 -7.35 -23.87
CA ASP A 91 -12.99 -7.75 -23.96
C ASP A 91 -13.95 -6.67 -23.43
N ILE A 92 -13.43 -5.63 -22.80
CA ILE A 92 -14.19 -4.47 -22.29
C ILE A 92 -13.56 -3.19 -22.86
N PRO A 93 -13.73 -2.92 -24.17
CA PRO A 93 -13.09 -1.77 -24.80
C PRO A 93 -13.63 -0.46 -24.23
N GLU A 94 -12.75 0.51 -24.12
CA GLU A 94 -13.13 1.87 -23.74
C GLU A 94 -14.00 2.50 -24.85
N PRO A 95 -15.10 3.17 -24.50
CA PRO A 95 -15.93 3.87 -25.46
C PRO A 95 -15.15 4.93 -26.27
N GLU A 96 -15.40 4.98 -27.56
CA GLU A 96 -14.76 5.97 -28.42
C GLU A 96 -15.31 7.37 -28.18
N ARG A 97 -14.40 8.34 -28.08
CA ARG A 97 -14.78 9.74 -27.94
C ARG A 97 -15.47 10.24 -29.20
N PRO A 98 -16.63 10.93 -29.09
CA PRO A 98 -17.34 11.42 -30.25
C PRO A 98 -16.54 12.47 -31.04
N ASP A 99 -16.52 12.37 -32.37
CA ASP A 99 -16.00 13.42 -33.22
C ASP A 99 -17.06 14.54 -33.35
N THR A 100 -16.81 15.64 -32.65
CA THR A 100 -17.74 16.77 -32.58
C THR A 100 -17.49 17.87 -33.63
N SER A 101 -16.52 17.67 -34.54
CA SER A 101 -16.03 18.71 -35.46
C SER A 101 -17.08 19.26 -36.47
N ARG A 102 -18.15 18.50 -36.72
CA ARG A 102 -19.19 18.85 -37.68
C ARG A 102 -20.61 18.81 -37.11
N MET A 103 -20.74 18.81 -35.80
CA MET A 103 -22.02 18.71 -35.10
C MET A 103 -22.64 20.09 -34.87
N SER A 104 -23.99 20.17 -35.00
CA SER A 104 -24.75 21.29 -34.46
C SER A 104 -24.67 21.27 -32.91
N GLU A 105 -25.02 22.40 -32.28
CA GLU A 105 -25.02 22.52 -30.83
C GLU A 105 -25.86 21.43 -30.14
N LYS A 106 -27.04 21.14 -30.66
CA LYS A 106 -27.93 20.11 -30.13
C LYS A 106 -27.30 18.71 -30.24
N GLU A 107 -26.72 18.37 -31.38
CA GLU A 107 -26.05 17.09 -31.62
C GLU A 107 -24.84 16.95 -30.73
N TYR A 108 -24.08 18.03 -30.51
CA TYR A 108 -22.95 18.08 -29.59
C TYR A 108 -23.37 17.67 -28.18
N TYR A 109 -24.40 18.31 -27.61
CA TYR A 109 -24.84 17.97 -26.25
C TYR A 109 -25.38 16.54 -26.14
N GLN A 110 -26.14 16.08 -27.14
CA GLN A 110 -26.66 14.71 -27.15
C GLN A 110 -25.54 13.67 -27.24
N SER A 111 -24.55 13.91 -28.09
CA SER A 111 -23.39 13.02 -28.26
C SER A 111 -22.55 12.91 -27.00
N TRP A 112 -22.27 14.04 -26.32
CA TRP A 112 -21.55 14.03 -25.05
C TRP A 112 -22.34 13.37 -23.92
N GLN A 113 -23.65 13.51 -23.89
CA GLN A 113 -24.50 12.83 -22.93
C GLN A 113 -24.48 11.31 -23.14
N SER A 114 -24.59 10.84 -24.41
CA SER A 114 -24.45 9.42 -24.72
C SER A 114 -23.09 8.87 -24.28
N TYR A 115 -22.02 9.53 -24.70
CA TYR A 115 -20.66 9.16 -24.33
C TYR A 115 -20.44 9.12 -22.81
N SER A 116 -20.98 10.10 -22.08
CA SER A 116 -20.90 10.12 -20.61
C SER A 116 -21.57 8.90 -19.97
N ASN A 117 -22.72 8.49 -20.50
CA ASN A 117 -23.42 7.30 -20.02
C ASN A 117 -22.62 6.02 -20.35
N GLU A 118 -22.07 5.92 -21.55
CA GLU A 118 -21.25 4.78 -21.97
C GLU A 118 -19.98 4.65 -21.14
N ILE A 119 -19.30 5.76 -20.85
CA ILE A 119 -18.12 5.82 -19.97
C ILE A 119 -18.47 5.38 -18.54
N GLN A 120 -19.61 5.81 -18.00
CA GLN A 120 -20.04 5.39 -16.67
C GLN A 120 -20.30 3.87 -16.61
N GLU A 121 -20.97 3.30 -17.62
CA GLU A 121 -21.20 1.86 -17.70
C GLU A 121 -19.88 1.08 -17.90
N TRP A 122 -18.97 1.63 -18.67
CA TRP A 122 -17.63 1.07 -18.84
C TRP A 122 -16.87 1.05 -17.51
N TYR A 123 -16.83 2.16 -16.75
CA TYR A 123 -16.21 2.20 -15.42
C TYR A 123 -16.83 1.21 -14.45
N LYS A 124 -18.15 1.01 -14.47
CA LYS A 124 -18.79 -0.02 -13.64
C LYS A 124 -18.25 -1.42 -13.95
N LYS A 125 -18.10 -1.75 -15.23
CA LYS A 125 -17.56 -3.05 -15.67
C LYS A 125 -16.10 -3.20 -15.27
N ILE A 126 -15.27 -2.18 -15.48
CA ILE A 126 -13.85 -2.17 -15.12
C ILE A 126 -13.67 -2.31 -13.60
N ASN A 127 -14.41 -1.54 -12.81
CA ASN A 127 -14.33 -1.58 -11.36
C ASN A 127 -14.81 -2.93 -10.79
N ALA A 128 -15.73 -3.62 -11.45
CA ALA A 128 -16.19 -4.95 -11.06
C ALA A 128 -15.10 -6.04 -11.21
N LEU A 129 -14.02 -5.77 -11.94
CA LEU A 129 -12.87 -6.68 -12.04
C LEU A 129 -11.88 -6.52 -10.88
N GLY A 130 -11.98 -5.44 -10.13
CA GLY A 130 -11.18 -5.22 -8.93
C GLY A 130 -11.65 -6.07 -7.75
N GLY A 131 -10.81 -6.16 -6.74
CA GLY A 131 -11.10 -6.91 -5.52
C GLY A 131 -10.67 -6.18 -4.27
N HIS A 132 -11.37 -6.46 -3.16
CA HIS A 132 -10.97 -6.03 -1.82
C HIS A 132 -10.41 -7.23 -1.06
N HIS A 133 -9.23 -7.05 -0.51
CA HIS A 133 -8.48 -8.12 0.15
C HIS A 133 -8.13 -7.70 1.57
N SER A 134 -8.15 -8.67 2.50
CA SER A 134 -7.83 -8.45 3.91
C SER A 134 -7.20 -9.71 4.50
N PHE A 135 -5.92 -9.65 4.84
CA PHE A 135 -5.17 -10.79 5.37
C PHE A 135 -4.31 -10.41 6.56
N LEU A 136 -4.13 -11.37 7.45
CA LEU A 136 -3.06 -11.33 8.45
C LEU A 136 -1.78 -11.88 7.83
N VAL A 137 -0.76 -11.04 7.77
CA VAL A 137 0.53 -11.35 7.15
C VAL A 137 1.59 -11.46 8.23
N SER A 138 2.33 -12.57 8.25
CA SER A 138 3.39 -12.80 9.22
C SER A 138 4.53 -11.80 9.04
N VAL A 139 4.99 -11.21 10.13
CA VAL A 139 6.15 -10.32 10.15
C VAL A 139 7.41 -11.17 10.38
N PRO A 140 8.38 -11.16 9.44
CA PRO A 140 9.64 -11.87 9.61
C PRO A 140 10.41 -11.42 10.86
N ASP A 141 11.27 -12.31 11.38
CA ASP A 141 12.15 -11.97 12.49
C ASP A 141 13.13 -10.85 12.09
N TYR A 142 13.09 -9.77 12.84
CA TYR A 142 14.00 -8.63 12.70
C TYR A 142 14.88 -8.42 13.95
N THR A 143 15.02 -9.44 14.78
CA THR A 143 15.87 -9.38 16.00
C THR A 143 17.29 -8.99 15.64
N GLY A 144 17.81 -7.94 16.27
CA GLY A 144 19.17 -7.43 16.01
C GLY A 144 19.32 -6.67 14.69
N GLN A 145 18.22 -6.36 14.00
CA GLN A 145 18.22 -5.59 12.76
C GLN A 145 17.64 -4.18 13.00
N GLU A 146 18.11 -3.22 12.22
CA GLU A 146 17.49 -1.91 12.12
C GLU A 146 16.19 -2.02 11.32
N THR A 147 15.16 -1.29 11.76
CA THR A 147 13.85 -1.27 11.10
C THR A 147 13.50 0.13 10.61
N CYS A 148 12.98 0.23 9.38
CA CYS A 148 12.65 1.50 8.73
C CYS A 148 11.15 1.64 8.39
N GLY A 149 10.28 1.09 9.22
CA GLY A 149 8.86 1.02 8.97
C GLY A 149 8.46 -0.32 8.38
N ILE A 150 7.49 -0.34 7.47
CA ILE A 150 7.01 -1.58 6.86
C ILE A 150 6.88 -1.45 5.34
N THR A 151 7.34 -2.45 4.62
CA THR A 151 7.13 -2.58 3.18
C THR A 151 6.27 -3.80 2.90
N VAL A 152 5.15 -3.58 2.20
CA VAL A 152 4.23 -4.64 1.76
C VAL A 152 4.61 -5.06 0.34
N HIS A 153 4.66 -6.35 0.08
CA HIS A 153 4.82 -6.94 -1.24
C HIS A 153 3.51 -7.59 -1.66
N PHE A 154 2.85 -7.03 -2.67
CA PHE A 154 1.65 -7.61 -3.27
C PHE A 154 2.06 -8.62 -4.34
N LEU A 155 1.66 -9.86 -4.15
CA LEU A 155 2.07 -11.01 -4.94
C LEU A 155 0.88 -11.60 -5.70
N PRO A 156 1.12 -12.36 -6.79
CA PRO A 156 0.06 -13.10 -7.47
C PRO A 156 -0.78 -13.94 -6.52
N CYS A 157 -2.03 -14.23 -6.91
CA CYS A 157 -3.01 -14.99 -6.13
C CYS A 157 -3.40 -14.29 -4.82
N ASP A 158 -3.54 -12.99 -4.85
CA ASP A 158 -4.01 -12.18 -3.71
C ASP A 158 -3.22 -12.41 -2.42
N ARG A 159 -1.93 -12.65 -2.56
CA ARG A 159 -1.01 -12.86 -1.43
C ARG A 159 -0.23 -11.60 -1.13
N ALA A 160 0.17 -11.47 0.12
CA ALA A 160 1.07 -10.42 0.54
C ALA A 160 2.21 -10.98 1.41
N LYS A 161 3.35 -10.33 1.35
CA LYS A 161 4.47 -10.47 2.29
C LYS A 161 4.83 -9.11 2.84
N VAL A 162 5.46 -9.07 3.99
CA VAL A 162 5.95 -7.82 4.57
C VAL A 162 7.40 -7.94 5.00
N THR A 163 8.08 -6.81 5.08
CA THR A 163 9.40 -6.69 5.70
C THR A 163 9.54 -5.34 6.39
N THR A 164 10.37 -5.29 7.42
CA THR A 164 10.71 -4.07 8.16
C THR A 164 12.12 -3.56 7.83
N SER A 165 12.80 -4.21 6.86
CA SER A 165 14.18 -3.94 6.48
C SER A 165 14.40 -2.50 6.01
N CYS A 166 15.51 -1.89 6.40
CA CYS A 166 15.99 -0.62 5.90
C CYS A 166 16.69 -0.73 4.54
N ALA A 167 17.02 -1.93 4.08
CA ALA A 167 17.62 -2.14 2.77
C ALA A 167 16.63 -1.79 1.65
N ASN A 168 17.13 -1.37 0.49
CA ASN A 168 16.31 -1.11 -0.68
C ASN A 168 15.97 -2.40 -1.42
N TYR A 169 14.74 -2.49 -1.95
CA TYR A 169 14.34 -3.60 -2.82
C TYR A 169 15.32 -3.77 -3.99
N GLY A 170 15.68 -5.03 -4.26
CA GLY A 170 16.68 -5.38 -5.29
C GLY A 170 18.13 -5.36 -4.80
N SER A 171 18.43 -4.80 -3.61
CA SER A 171 19.78 -4.87 -3.05
C SER A 171 20.09 -6.25 -2.49
N PRO A 172 21.40 -6.65 -2.38
CA PRO A 172 21.78 -7.96 -1.84
C PRO A 172 21.25 -8.23 -0.43
N GLY A 173 21.17 -7.22 0.42
CA GLY A 173 20.69 -7.31 1.81
C GLY A 173 19.17 -7.30 1.95
N TYR A 174 18.40 -7.07 0.89
CA TYR A 174 16.93 -7.05 1.00
C TYR A 174 16.37 -8.47 1.17
N PRO A 175 15.47 -8.72 2.14
CA PRO A 175 15.09 -10.11 2.48
C PRO A 175 14.14 -10.76 1.47
N ILE A 176 13.32 -10.00 0.75
CA ILE A 176 12.35 -10.50 -0.22
C ILE A 176 12.97 -10.45 -1.62
N LYS A 177 13.13 -11.63 -2.25
CA LYS A 177 13.88 -11.82 -3.50
C LYS A 177 13.00 -12.03 -4.74
N GLU A 178 11.69 -12.01 -4.57
CA GLU A 178 10.74 -12.12 -5.67
C GLU A 178 11.02 -11.04 -6.72
N PRO A 179 11.06 -11.40 -8.03
CA PRO A 179 11.28 -10.44 -9.10
C PRO A 179 10.12 -9.43 -9.15
N ILE A 180 10.38 -8.19 -9.57
CA ILE A 180 9.34 -7.16 -9.63
C ILE A 180 8.15 -7.60 -10.49
N LYS A 181 8.41 -8.29 -11.59
CA LYS A 181 7.37 -8.78 -12.50
C LYS A 181 7.12 -10.27 -12.27
N MET A 182 5.99 -10.58 -11.69
CA MET A 182 5.52 -11.96 -11.51
C MET A 182 4.26 -12.18 -12.34
N MET A 183 4.18 -13.34 -12.97
CA MET A 183 2.98 -13.74 -13.72
C MET A 183 1.98 -14.41 -12.78
N GLU A 184 0.71 -14.16 -13.02
CA GLU A 184 -0.37 -14.86 -12.34
C GLU A 184 -0.35 -16.34 -12.77
N PRO A 185 -0.27 -17.29 -11.85
CA PRO A 185 -0.35 -18.69 -12.21
C PRO A 185 -1.77 -19.04 -12.66
N LYS A 186 -1.90 -20.07 -13.51
CA LYS A 186 -3.22 -20.52 -13.98
C LYS A 186 -4.12 -21.01 -12.85
N LEU A 187 -3.54 -21.52 -11.78
CA LEU A 187 -4.24 -21.98 -10.58
C LEU A 187 -3.51 -21.41 -9.36
N CYS A 188 -4.25 -20.68 -8.54
CA CYS A 188 -3.73 -20.19 -7.27
C CYS A 188 -3.73 -21.31 -6.22
N PRO A 189 -2.63 -21.50 -5.47
CA PRO A 189 -2.61 -22.42 -4.35
C PRO A 189 -3.63 -21.97 -3.30
N ARG A 190 -4.38 -22.95 -2.80
CA ARG A 190 -5.33 -22.74 -1.68
C ARG A 190 -4.60 -22.71 -0.34
#